data_b6794410fc1d5ca4e4a5f6d8c2ce4762
#
_entry.id   b6794410fc1d5ca4e4a5f6d8c2ce4762
#
_cell.length_a   1.000
_cell.length_b   1.000
_cell.length_c   1.000
_cell.angle_alpha   90.00
_cell.angle_beta   90.00
_cell.angle_gamma   90.00
#
_symmetry.space_group_name_H-M   'P 1'
#
loop_
_entity.id
_entity.type
_entity.pdbx_description
1 polymer ?
#
loop_
_entity_poly.entity_id
_entity_poly.type
_entity_poly.pdbx_seq_one_letter_code
_entity_poly.pdbx_strand_id
1 'polypeptide(L)'
;MQLILSGIERRDNVLKRLHKHCKGTLTREWDGKSIPVVVGNLQGADKIQITCREQNIPYILIDHGYFHRSPDLEWARLCVNNYHCTDWRVSDRETPKVHEYRSGENVVVLPPAEKISYIYNGSRWLDKTVEEIRKHTERKIVIKRKGEGDFKQTLQKAHVIVSFGSVADVEALIRGVPVIGSPYSPAVPISNNIQDIENLTYFDRTAWLSSLAASEWHKDEMDKCWDRLKGQLDGVY
;
A
#
# COMPACT_ATOMS: atom_id res chain seq x y z
N MET A 1 3.71 22.37 -7.57
CA MET A 1 3.24 20.98 -7.69
C MET A 1 2.78 20.72 -9.11
N GLN A 2 3.09 19.55 -9.63
CA GLN A 2 2.67 19.12 -10.98
C GLN A 2 1.90 17.79 -10.91
N LEU A 3 0.69 17.75 -11.50
CA LEU A 3 -0.12 16.54 -11.63
C LEU A 3 0.20 15.90 -12.98
N ILE A 4 0.81 14.72 -12.96
CA ILE A 4 1.41 14.11 -14.14
C ILE A 4 0.42 13.20 -14.85
N LEU A 5 -0.07 13.63 -16.00
CA LEU A 5 -1.02 12.87 -16.82
C LEU A 5 -0.33 11.64 -17.43
N SER A 6 -0.97 10.50 -17.26
CA SER A 6 -0.48 9.21 -17.74
C SER A 6 -0.87 8.89 -19.19
N GLY A 7 -1.82 9.62 -19.76
CA GLY A 7 -2.48 9.30 -21.03
C GLY A 7 -3.54 8.20 -20.92
N ILE A 8 -3.79 7.68 -19.73
CA ILE A 8 -4.90 6.75 -19.46
C ILE A 8 -6.04 7.52 -18.81
N GLU A 9 -7.17 7.62 -19.51
CA GLU A 9 -8.30 8.45 -19.12
C GLU A 9 -8.75 8.25 -17.67
N ARG A 10 -8.96 6.99 -17.24
CA ARG A 10 -9.42 6.67 -15.88
C ARG A 10 -8.47 7.16 -14.78
N ARG A 11 -7.14 7.15 -15.02
CA ARG A 11 -6.12 7.66 -14.12
C ARG A 11 -6.06 9.18 -14.16
N ASP A 12 -6.11 9.74 -15.35
CA ASP A 12 -6.05 11.17 -15.56
C ASP A 12 -7.30 11.87 -15.00
N ASN A 13 -8.45 11.18 -14.94
CA ASN A 13 -9.67 11.69 -14.33
C ASN A 13 -9.52 11.93 -12.82
N VAL A 14 -8.80 11.10 -12.09
CA VAL A 14 -8.50 11.34 -10.66
C VAL A 14 -7.66 12.61 -10.50
N LEU A 15 -6.62 12.77 -11.32
CA LEU A 15 -5.78 13.96 -11.32
C LEU A 15 -6.56 15.22 -11.65
N LYS A 16 -7.43 15.17 -12.66
CA LYS A 16 -8.29 16.29 -13.04
C LYS A 16 -9.28 16.67 -11.93
N ARG A 17 -9.78 15.71 -11.16
CA ARG A 17 -10.64 15.97 -10.00
C ARG A 17 -9.84 16.66 -8.90
N LEU A 18 -8.69 16.14 -8.52
CA LEU A 18 -7.81 16.73 -7.51
C LEU A 18 -7.36 18.14 -7.92
N HIS A 19 -7.05 18.35 -9.21
CA HIS A 19 -6.62 19.64 -9.75
C HIS A 19 -7.62 20.78 -9.51
N LYS A 20 -8.92 20.49 -9.43
CA LYS A 20 -9.96 21.51 -9.13
C LYS A 20 -9.80 22.13 -7.74
N HIS A 21 -9.11 21.48 -6.84
CA HIS A 21 -8.97 21.84 -5.44
C HIS A 21 -7.55 22.29 -5.06
N CYS A 22 -6.56 22.03 -5.91
CA CYS A 22 -5.17 22.35 -5.65
C CYS A 22 -4.60 23.39 -6.63
N LYS A 23 -3.63 24.19 -6.16
CA LYS A 23 -2.86 25.12 -6.99
C LYS A 23 -1.71 24.36 -7.69
N GLY A 24 -2.04 23.47 -8.62
CA GLY A 24 -1.08 22.68 -9.37
C GLY A 24 -1.23 22.88 -10.87
N THR A 25 -0.32 22.33 -11.65
CA THR A 25 -0.37 22.31 -13.12
C THR A 25 -0.58 20.90 -13.60
N LEU A 26 -1.57 20.69 -14.49
CA LEU A 26 -1.71 19.42 -15.22
C LEU A 26 -0.70 19.41 -16.38
N THR A 27 0.17 18.38 -16.41
CA THR A 27 1.19 18.25 -17.44
C THR A 27 1.44 16.77 -17.76
N ARG A 28 2.08 16.49 -18.88
CA ARG A 28 2.56 15.14 -19.23
C ARG A 28 4.03 14.93 -18.87
N GLU A 29 4.76 16.00 -18.68
CA GLU A 29 6.19 15.95 -18.38
C GLU A 29 6.45 16.62 -17.03
N TRP A 30 7.23 15.96 -16.20
CA TRP A 30 7.66 16.49 -14.93
C TRP A 30 8.92 17.38 -15.12
N ASP A 31 8.96 18.52 -14.47
CA ASP A 31 10.07 19.48 -14.55
C ASP A 31 11.32 19.08 -13.72
N GLY A 32 11.24 17.97 -13.01
CA GLY A 32 12.32 17.48 -12.15
C GLY A 32 12.51 18.23 -10.83
N LYS A 33 11.65 19.19 -10.49
CA LYS A 33 11.79 20.07 -9.30
C LYS A 33 10.52 20.20 -8.49
N SER A 34 9.38 20.42 -9.14
CA SER A 34 8.09 20.55 -8.46
C SER A 34 7.66 19.22 -7.86
N ILE A 35 6.89 19.24 -6.77
CA ILE A 35 6.27 18.03 -6.20
C ILE A 35 5.39 17.36 -7.26
N PRO A 36 5.72 16.14 -7.72
CA PRO A 36 4.89 15.43 -8.68
C PRO A 36 3.76 14.68 -7.98
N VAL A 37 2.59 14.67 -8.62
CA VAL A 37 1.45 13.81 -8.26
C VAL A 37 1.30 12.77 -9.36
N VAL A 38 1.44 11.51 -9.02
CA VAL A 38 1.41 10.40 -9.98
C VAL A 38 0.36 9.36 -9.60
N VAL A 39 -0.18 8.64 -10.60
CA VAL A 39 -1.17 7.58 -10.39
C VAL A 39 -0.58 6.21 -10.70
N GLY A 40 -0.47 5.37 -9.67
CA GLY A 40 0.11 4.04 -9.76
C GLY A 40 1.60 4.04 -10.08
N ASN A 41 2.09 2.90 -10.57
CA ASN A 41 3.52 2.64 -10.77
C ASN A 41 3.86 2.30 -12.25
N LEU A 42 3.08 2.81 -13.20
CA LEU A 42 3.24 2.52 -14.64
C LEU A 42 3.44 3.81 -15.42
N GLN A 43 3.89 3.67 -16.68
CA GLN A 43 3.95 4.75 -17.67
C GLN A 43 4.79 5.95 -17.23
N GLY A 44 5.98 5.67 -16.70
CA GLY A 44 6.91 6.71 -16.26
C GLY A 44 6.72 7.16 -14.81
N ALA A 45 5.58 6.87 -14.17
CA ALA A 45 5.36 7.16 -12.75
C ALA A 45 6.38 6.45 -11.84
N ASP A 46 6.83 5.25 -12.23
CA ASP A 46 7.91 4.53 -11.57
C ASP A 46 9.23 5.31 -11.60
N LYS A 47 9.62 5.83 -12.74
CA LYS A 47 10.85 6.62 -12.89
C LYS A 47 10.80 7.91 -12.06
N ILE A 48 9.67 8.62 -12.08
CA ILE A 48 9.46 9.82 -11.27
C ILE A 48 9.63 9.51 -9.78
N GLN A 49 8.99 8.44 -9.28
CA GLN A 49 9.09 8.03 -7.88
C GLN A 49 10.54 7.69 -7.50
N ILE A 50 11.28 6.98 -8.36
CA ILE A 50 12.69 6.64 -8.12
C ILE A 50 13.52 7.93 -8.02
N THR A 51 13.42 8.82 -9.00
CA THR A 51 14.14 10.09 -8.99
C THR A 51 13.81 10.93 -7.76
N CYS A 52 12.54 11.01 -7.38
CA CYS A 52 12.12 11.72 -6.17
C CYS A 52 12.77 11.14 -4.91
N ARG A 53 12.81 9.81 -4.79
CA ARG A 53 13.44 9.12 -3.65
C ARG A 53 14.95 9.33 -3.60
N GLU A 54 15.63 9.25 -4.75
CA GLU A 54 17.08 9.47 -4.87
C GLU A 54 17.48 10.91 -4.54
N GLN A 55 16.64 11.87 -4.92
CA GLN A 55 16.91 13.30 -4.74
C GLN A 55 16.23 13.91 -3.52
N ASN A 56 15.52 13.10 -2.69
CA ASN A 56 14.72 13.55 -1.56
C ASN A 56 13.67 14.62 -1.93
N ILE A 57 13.11 14.53 -3.13
CA ILE A 57 12.00 15.38 -3.57
C ILE A 57 10.68 14.75 -3.09
N PRO A 58 9.81 15.47 -2.37
CA PRO A 58 8.50 14.95 -2.00
C PRO A 58 7.66 14.61 -3.22
N TYR A 59 6.88 13.53 -3.13
CA TYR A 59 5.92 13.15 -4.18
C TYR A 59 4.61 12.67 -3.58
N ILE A 60 3.52 12.74 -4.35
CA ILE A 60 2.22 12.19 -3.99
C ILE A 60 1.93 11.02 -4.93
N LEU A 61 1.69 9.86 -4.34
CA LEU A 61 1.25 8.66 -5.05
C LEU A 61 -0.26 8.47 -4.84
N ILE A 62 -1.00 8.37 -5.94
CA ILE A 62 -2.41 7.98 -5.95
C ILE A 62 -2.51 6.53 -6.40
N ASP A 63 -3.23 5.71 -5.65
CA ASP A 63 -3.52 4.32 -6.03
C ASP A 63 -4.92 3.92 -5.53
N HIS A 64 -5.38 2.72 -5.89
CA HIS A 64 -6.66 2.18 -5.42
C HIS A 64 -6.79 2.19 -3.91
N GLY A 65 -8.00 2.36 -3.42
CA GLY A 65 -8.33 2.23 -2.01
C GLY A 65 -7.97 0.85 -1.43
N TYR A 66 -8.07 0.73 -0.12
CA TYR A 66 -7.82 -0.54 0.59
C TYR A 66 -9.04 -1.46 0.54
N PHE A 67 -10.22 -0.91 0.76
CA PHE A 67 -11.49 -1.65 0.83
C PHE A 67 -12.30 -1.52 -0.45
N HIS A 68 -12.34 -0.31 -1.01
CA HIS A 68 -13.11 0.01 -2.21
C HIS A 68 -12.19 0.04 -3.43
N ARG A 69 -12.30 -0.98 -4.26
CA ARG A 69 -11.46 -1.11 -5.45
C ARG A 69 -12.33 -1.13 -6.69
N SER A 70 -12.24 -0.10 -7.50
CA SER A 70 -12.89 -0.03 -8.81
C SER A 70 -11.87 0.24 -9.92
N PRO A 71 -12.10 -0.22 -11.14
CA PRO A 71 -11.22 0.08 -12.27
C PRO A 71 -11.04 1.59 -12.51
N ASP A 72 -12.06 2.39 -12.20
CA ASP A 72 -12.12 3.82 -12.50
C ASP A 72 -11.60 4.71 -11.36
N LEU A 73 -10.98 4.11 -10.33
CA LEU A 73 -10.46 4.84 -9.17
C LEU A 73 -11.51 5.78 -8.53
N GLU A 74 -12.76 5.28 -8.39
CA GLU A 74 -13.78 6.03 -7.65
C GLU A 74 -13.39 6.23 -6.19
N TRP A 75 -12.67 5.26 -5.64
CA TRP A 75 -11.99 5.34 -4.36
C TRP A 75 -10.50 5.24 -4.56
N ALA A 76 -9.78 6.20 -4.00
CA ALA A 76 -8.33 6.26 -4.10
C ALA A 76 -7.71 6.54 -2.73
N ARG A 77 -6.52 5.98 -2.48
CA ARG A 77 -5.63 6.45 -1.43
C ARG A 77 -4.61 7.40 -2.02
N LEU A 78 -4.24 8.41 -1.27
CA LEU A 78 -3.21 9.36 -1.63
C LEU A 78 -2.13 9.34 -0.54
N CYS A 79 -0.91 9.00 -0.90
CA CYS A 79 0.20 8.84 0.02
C CYS A 79 1.32 9.82 -0.32
N VAL A 80 1.92 10.45 0.69
CA VAL A 80 3.10 11.30 0.53
C VAL A 80 4.34 10.45 0.80
N ASN A 81 5.29 10.42 -0.14
CA ASN A 81 6.59 9.74 -0.03
C ASN A 81 6.53 8.25 0.26
N ASN A 82 5.38 7.61 0.17
CA ASN A 82 5.21 6.20 0.53
C ASN A 82 4.28 5.47 -0.43
N TYR A 83 4.36 4.13 -0.40
CA TYR A 83 3.50 3.24 -1.18
C TYR A 83 2.14 3.02 -0.51
N HIS A 84 2.13 2.96 0.81
CA HIS A 84 0.92 2.88 1.63
C HIS A 84 0.90 3.99 2.67
N CYS A 85 -0.29 4.48 2.97
CA CYS A 85 -0.52 5.40 4.06
C CYS A 85 -1.42 4.72 5.10
N THR A 86 -1.08 4.89 6.35
CA THR A 86 -1.93 4.64 7.49
C THR A 86 -2.08 5.96 8.23
N ASP A 87 -3.28 6.44 8.26
CA ASP A 87 -3.56 7.66 8.99
C ASP A 87 -4.22 7.28 10.30
N TRP A 88 -3.51 7.33 11.39
CA TRP A 88 -4.00 7.01 12.72
C TRP A 88 -5.13 7.93 13.20
N ARG A 89 -6.07 8.21 12.33
CA ARG A 89 -7.30 8.93 12.66
C ARG A 89 -8.44 7.92 12.82
N VAL A 90 -9.32 8.24 13.73
CA VAL A 90 -10.62 7.58 13.80
C VAL A 90 -11.44 8.07 12.60
N SER A 91 -12.05 7.13 11.89
CA SER A 91 -12.95 7.39 10.77
C SER A 91 -14.36 6.95 11.13
N ASP A 92 -15.36 7.75 10.78
CA ASP A 92 -16.78 7.37 10.87
C ASP A 92 -17.21 6.47 9.71
N ARG A 93 -16.29 6.14 8.79
CA ARG A 93 -16.56 5.27 7.65
C ARG A 93 -16.70 3.84 8.11
N GLU A 94 -17.64 3.15 7.49
CA GLU A 94 -17.81 1.71 7.68
C GLU A 94 -16.52 0.95 7.32
N THR A 95 -16.13 0.03 8.18
CA THR A 95 -14.98 -0.85 7.97
C THR A 95 -15.46 -2.29 7.75
N PRO A 96 -14.70 -3.10 6.99
CA PRO A 96 -15.04 -4.49 6.81
C PRO A 96 -15.11 -5.26 8.13
N LYS A 97 -16.08 -6.18 8.24
CA LYS A 97 -16.16 -7.12 9.36
C LYS A 97 -14.94 -8.06 9.32
N VAL A 98 -14.26 -8.18 10.45
CA VAL A 98 -13.11 -9.06 10.59
C VAL A 98 -13.49 -10.44 11.07
N HIS A 99 -12.77 -11.46 10.59
CA HIS A 99 -12.86 -12.82 11.12
C HIS A 99 -11.93 -12.99 12.32
N GLU A 100 -12.27 -13.92 13.21
CA GLU A 100 -11.37 -14.33 14.29
C GLU A 100 -10.02 -14.79 13.73
N TYR A 101 -8.97 -14.54 14.49
CA TYR A 101 -7.66 -15.05 14.13
C TYR A 101 -7.64 -16.56 14.11
N ARG A 102 -6.88 -17.10 13.17
CA ARG A 102 -6.71 -18.53 13.01
C ARG A 102 -5.27 -18.86 12.67
N SER A 103 -4.84 -20.05 13.05
CA SER A 103 -3.54 -20.61 12.68
C SER A 103 -3.73 -21.63 11.57
N GLY A 104 -2.84 -21.62 10.60
CA GLY A 104 -2.74 -22.62 9.55
C GLY A 104 -1.39 -23.36 9.60
N GLU A 105 -1.03 -24.02 8.49
CA GLU A 105 0.16 -24.85 8.40
C GLU A 105 1.34 -24.13 7.74
N ASN A 106 1.06 -23.23 6.79
CA ASN A 106 2.06 -22.68 5.88
C ASN A 106 2.44 -21.25 6.23
N VAL A 107 3.71 -20.93 6.06
CA VAL A 107 4.18 -19.55 5.92
C VAL A 107 4.01 -19.15 4.46
N VAL A 108 3.17 -18.15 4.18
CA VAL A 108 2.93 -17.68 2.82
C VAL A 108 3.72 -16.41 2.57
N VAL A 109 4.62 -16.43 1.60
CA VAL A 109 5.47 -15.29 1.24
C VAL A 109 4.90 -14.60 -0.01
N LEU A 110 4.61 -13.31 0.11
CA LEU A 110 4.14 -12.45 -0.98
C LEU A 110 5.27 -11.52 -1.45
N PRO A 111 6.03 -11.90 -2.48
CA PRO A 111 7.10 -11.06 -3.00
C PRO A 111 6.54 -9.80 -3.67
N PRO A 112 7.32 -8.71 -3.74
CA PRO A 112 6.93 -7.52 -4.47
C PRO A 112 6.74 -7.84 -5.96
N ALA A 113 5.81 -7.14 -6.61
CA ALA A 113 5.79 -7.10 -8.06
C ALA A 113 7.08 -6.44 -8.59
N GLU A 114 7.53 -6.82 -9.78
CA GLU A 114 8.81 -6.37 -10.36
C GLU A 114 9.01 -4.85 -10.28
N LYS A 115 8.00 -4.07 -10.66
CA LYS A 115 8.06 -2.60 -10.58
C LYS A 115 8.16 -2.07 -9.15
N ILE A 116 7.46 -2.66 -8.20
CA ILE A 116 7.56 -2.31 -6.79
C ILE A 116 8.96 -2.66 -6.27
N SER A 117 9.46 -3.83 -6.64
CA SER A 117 10.83 -4.26 -6.33
C SER A 117 11.86 -3.24 -6.83
N TYR A 118 11.68 -2.73 -8.05
CA TYR A 118 12.56 -1.73 -8.64
C TYR A 118 12.50 -0.38 -7.92
N ILE A 119 11.30 0.15 -7.67
CA ILE A 119 11.11 1.45 -7.00
C ILE A 119 11.66 1.45 -5.56
N TYR A 120 11.50 0.34 -4.84
CA TYR A 120 11.79 0.25 -3.41
C TYR A 120 12.99 -0.64 -3.06
N ASN A 121 13.88 -0.91 -4.03
CA ASN A 121 15.11 -1.70 -3.86
C ASN A 121 14.86 -3.12 -3.29
N GLY A 122 13.76 -3.74 -3.71
CA GLY A 122 13.32 -5.06 -3.25
C GLY A 122 13.87 -6.27 -4.03
N SER A 123 14.87 -6.10 -4.90
CA SER A 123 15.33 -7.15 -5.84
C SER A 123 15.80 -8.44 -5.15
N ARG A 124 16.38 -8.36 -3.97
CA ARG A 124 16.85 -9.51 -3.17
C ARG A 124 15.97 -9.82 -1.95
N TRP A 125 14.81 -9.15 -1.86
CA TRP A 125 13.97 -9.28 -0.66
C TRP A 125 13.46 -10.70 -0.48
N LEU A 126 13.01 -11.36 -1.54
CA LEU A 126 12.46 -12.72 -1.46
C LEU A 126 13.48 -13.72 -0.89
N ASP A 127 14.68 -13.74 -1.47
CA ASP A 127 15.73 -14.70 -1.07
C ASP A 127 16.14 -14.46 0.39
N LYS A 128 16.41 -13.21 0.77
CA LYS A 128 16.75 -12.85 2.14
C LYS A 128 15.62 -13.18 3.14
N THR A 129 14.37 -12.95 2.74
CA THR A 129 13.22 -13.23 3.59
C THR A 129 13.03 -14.73 3.80
N VAL A 130 13.15 -15.54 2.74
CA VAL A 130 13.05 -17.00 2.84
C VAL A 130 14.18 -17.55 3.70
N GLU A 131 15.41 -17.08 3.52
CA GLU A 131 16.55 -17.46 4.36
C GLU A 131 16.30 -17.11 5.83
N GLU A 132 15.79 -15.91 6.12
CA GLU A 132 15.49 -15.50 7.49
C GLU A 132 14.38 -16.34 8.11
N ILE A 133 13.28 -16.58 7.39
CA ILE A 133 12.16 -17.42 7.86
C ILE A 133 12.68 -18.80 8.27
N ARG A 134 13.58 -19.41 7.48
CA ARG A 134 14.13 -20.76 7.75
C ARG A 134 14.94 -20.87 9.04
N LYS A 135 15.40 -19.76 9.61
CA LYS A 135 16.08 -19.74 10.91
C LYS A 135 15.10 -19.89 12.10
N HIS A 136 13.80 -19.64 11.87
CA HIS A 136 12.82 -19.48 12.93
C HIS A 136 11.65 -20.47 12.84
N THR A 137 11.50 -21.21 11.73
CA THR A 137 10.42 -22.19 11.57
C THR A 137 10.73 -23.29 10.57
N GLU A 138 10.22 -24.49 10.84
CA GLU A 138 10.24 -25.62 9.91
C GLU A 138 8.96 -25.71 9.06
N ARG A 139 8.02 -24.77 9.22
CA ARG A 139 6.77 -24.75 8.45
C ARG A 139 7.05 -24.69 6.96
N LYS A 140 6.14 -25.26 6.16
CA LYS A 140 6.20 -25.16 4.70
C LYS A 140 6.08 -23.71 4.26
N ILE A 141 7.07 -23.25 3.49
CA ILE A 141 7.02 -21.94 2.84
C ILE A 141 6.31 -22.07 1.48
N VAL A 142 5.30 -21.25 1.27
CA VAL A 142 4.56 -21.14 0.01
C VAL A 142 4.78 -19.75 -0.56
N ILE A 143 5.47 -19.65 -1.69
CA ILE A 143 5.63 -18.37 -2.39
C ILE A 143 4.40 -18.16 -3.27
N LYS A 144 3.73 -17.05 -3.10
CA LYS A 144 2.52 -16.70 -3.84
C LYS A 144 2.70 -15.37 -4.58
N ARG A 145 2.81 -15.42 -5.91
CA ARG A 145 2.93 -14.23 -6.74
C ARG A 145 1.56 -13.70 -7.17
N LYS A 146 1.52 -12.43 -7.54
CA LYS A 146 0.31 -11.80 -8.05
C LYS A 146 -0.18 -12.51 -9.31
N GLY A 147 -1.47 -12.85 -9.32
CA GLY A 147 -2.10 -13.56 -10.46
C GLY A 147 -1.99 -15.08 -10.44
N GLU A 148 -1.25 -15.70 -9.52
CA GLU A 148 -1.17 -17.14 -9.38
C GLU A 148 -2.32 -17.68 -8.50
N GLY A 149 -3.17 -18.54 -9.03
CA GLY A 149 -4.23 -19.25 -8.31
C GLY A 149 -5.13 -18.39 -7.42
N ASP A 150 -5.96 -19.01 -6.60
CA ASP A 150 -6.89 -18.34 -5.68
C ASP A 150 -6.20 -17.95 -4.36
N PHE A 151 -6.18 -16.67 -4.06
CA PHE A 151 -5.60 -16.15 -2.81
C PHE A 151 -6.43 -16.56 -1.58
N LYS A 152 -7.75 -16.65 -1.70
CA LYS A 152 -8.61 -17.08 -0.60
C LYS A 152 -8.33 -18.51 -0.16
N GLN A 153 -8.10 -19.41 -1.12
CA GLN A 153 -7.68 -20.79 -0.82
C GLN A 153 -6.29 -20.82 -0.19
N THR A 154 -5.37 -19.98 -0.65
CA THR A 154 -4.04 -19.85 -0.04
C THR A 154 -4.14 -19.41 1.42
N LEU A 155 -4.99 -18.44 1.72
CA LEU A 155 -5.22 -17.96 3.08
C LEU A 155 -5.77 -19.04 4.00
N GLN A 156 -6.60 -19.98 3.51
CA GLN A 156 -7.19 -21.03 4.34
C GLN A 156 -6.13 -21.91 5.06
N LYS A 157 -4.96 -22.08 4.45
CA LYS A 157 -3.85 -22.89 4.99
C LYS A 157 -2.72 -22.04 5.57
N ALA A 158 -2.84 -20.72 5.51
CA ALA A 158 -1.80 -19.82 5.99
C ALA A 158 -1.78 -19.75 7.52
N HIS A 159 -0.60 -19.95 8.11
CA HIS A 159 -0.28 -19.60 9.48
C HIS A 159 -0.02 -18.10 9.59
N VAL A 160 0.75 -17.57 8.67
CA VAL A 160 1.11 -16.16 8.58
C VAL A 160 1.38 -15.76 7.14
N ILE A 161 1.12 -14.51 6.80
CA ILE A 161 1.58 -13.88 5.56
C ILE A 161 2.85 -13.09 5.83
N VAL A 162 3.91 -13.34 5.05
CA VAL A 162 5.13 -12.52 5.05
C VAL A 162 5.15 -11.74 3.74
N SER A 163 5.10 -10.41 3.79
CA SER A 163 4.86 -9.58 2.62
C SER A 163 5.83 -8.40 2.51
N PHE A 164 6.23 -8.09 1.28
CA PHE A 164 6.98 -6.85 1.02
C PHE A 164 6.12 -5.59 1.17
N GLY A 165 4.85 -5.66 0.81
CA GLY A 165 3.91 -4.53 0.86
C GLY A 165 2.84 -4.72 -0.20
N SER A 166 1.70 -5.20 0.23
CA SER A 166 0.59 -5.51 -0.66
C SER A 166 -0.73 -5.21 0.03
N VAL A 167 -1.71 -4.77 -0.73
CA VAL A 167 -3.10 -4.69 -0.22
C VAL A 167 -3.64 -6.09 0.16
N ALA A 168 -3.00 -7.16 -0.32
CA ALA A 168 -3.29 -8.52 0.15
C ALA A 168 -3.06 -8.71 1.66
N ASP A 169 -2.21 -7.90 2.29
CA ASP A 169 -1.99 -7.88 3.74
C ASP A 169 -3.27 -7.45 4.47
N VAL A 170 -3.98 -6.47 3.90
CA VAL A 170 -5.26 -6.01 4.43
C VAL A 170 -6.31 -7.12 4.34
N GLU A 171 -6.39 -7.80 3.20
CA GLU A 171 -7.30 -8.94 3.03
C GLU A 171 -6.96 -10.09 3.99
N ALA A 172 -5.68 -10.40 4.18
CA ALA A 172 -5.23 -11.45 5.11
C ALA A 172 -5.67 -11.13 6.55
N LEU A 173 -5.39 -9.93 7.03
CA LEU A 173 -5.76 -9.49 8.37
C LEU A 173 -7.28 -9.47 8.58
N ILE A 174 -8.05 -8.99 7.61
CA ILE A 174 -9.53 -9.04 7.68
C ILE A 174 -10.01 -10.48 7.80
N ARG A 175 -9.36 -11.44 7.13
CA ARG A 175 -9.70 -12.87 7.17
C ARG A 175 -9.10 -13.61 8.34
N GLY A 176 -8.50 -12.94 9.31
CA GLY A 176 -7.94 -13.54 10.52
C GLY A 176 -6.60 -14.26 10.31
N VAL A 177 -5.83 -13.88 9.30
CA VAL A 177 -4.46 -14.37 9.11
C VAL A 177 -3.48 -13.28 9.50
N PRO A 178 -2.58 -13.52 10.48
CA PRO A 178 -1.54 -12.56 10.88
C PRO A 178 -0.61 -12.21 9.73
N VAL A 179 0.03 -11.04 9.83
CA VAL A 179 0.96 -10.54 8.81
C VAL A 179 2.30 -10.16 9.45
N ILE A 180 3.38 -10.45 8.74
CA ILE A 180 4.73 -9.92 8.93
C ILE A 180 5.02 -9.07 7.69
N GLY A 181 4.88 -7.76 7.83
CA GLY A 181 5.04 -6.81 6.73
C GLY A 181 6.41 -6.12 6.73
N SER A 182 6.98 -5.88 5.55
CA SER A 182 8.11 -4.96 5.44
C SER A 182 7.66 -3.51 5.75
N PRO A 183 8.59 -2.54 5.89
CA PRO A 183 8.24 -1.13 6.11
C PRO A 183 7.31 -0.52 5.05
N TYR A 184 7.11 -1.19 3.93
CA TYR A 184 6.20 -0.77 2.85
C TYR A 184 4.82 -1.43 2.91
N SER A 185 4.54 -2.24 3.93
CA SER A 185 3.24 -2.89 4.11
C SER A 185 2.22 -1.95 4.78
N PRO A 186 0.96 -1.99 4.38
CA PRO A 186 -0.11 -1.30 5.10
C PRO A 186 -0.37 -1.91 6.49
N ALA A 187 0.16 -3.10 6.75
CA ALA A 187 0.01 -3.83 8.01
C ALA A 187 1.08 -3.45 9.05
N VAL A 188 2.09 -2.64 8.71
CA VAL A 188 3.20 -2.28 9.62
C VAL A 188 2.74 -1.97 11.06
N PRO A 189 1.66 -1.20 11.28
CA PRO A 189 1.27 -0.84 12.65
C PRO A 189 0.82 -2.02 13.52
N ILE A 190 0.42 -3.13 12.92
CA ILE A 190 -0.05 -4.35 13.59
C ILE A 190 0.65 -5.59 13.04
N SER A 191 1.92 -5.42 12.64
CA SER A 191 2.77 -6.47 12.07
C SER A 191 3.51 -7.23 13.16
N ASN A 192 3.65 -8.54 12.98
CA ASN A 192 4.58 -9.36 13.75
C ASN A 192 6.01 -9.26 13.17
N ASN A 193 6.99 -9.83 13.89
CA ASN A 193 8.36 -9.99 13.41
C ASN A 193 8.61 -11.43 12.95
N ILE A 194 9.60 -11.64 12.08
CA ILE A 194 9.96 -12.98 11.60
C ILE A 194 10.45 -13.87 12.74
N GLN A 195 11.15 -13.30 13.73
CA GLN A 195 11.67 -14.01 14.90
C GLN A 195 10.54 -14.62 15.74
N ASP A 196 9.36 -14.01 15.72
CA ASP A 196 8.19 -14.42 16.51
C ASP A 196 7.22 -15.32 15.73
N ILE A 197 7.66 -15.87 14.58
CA ILE A 197 6.81 -16.56 13.60
C ILE A 197 6.02 -17.73 14.19
N GLU A 198 6.54 -18.41 15.22
CA GLU A 198 5.82 -19.49 15.92
C GLU A 198 5.01 -18.98 17.12
N ASN A 199 5.23 -17.74 17.56
CA ASN A 199 4.58 -17.11 18.71
C ASN A 199 3.96 -15.78 18.32
N LEU A 200 3.07 -15.80 17.33
CA LEU A 200 2.46 -14.59 16.76
C LEU A 200 1.57 -13.86 17.74
N THR A 201 1.67 -12.54 17.76
CA THR A 201 0.74 -11.66 18.47
C THR A 201 -0.50 -11.43 17.59
N TYR A 202 -1.67 -11.58 18.19
CA TYR A 202 -2.98 -11.31 17.58
C TYR A 202 -3.46 -9.91 17.99
N PHE A 203 -3.10 -8.92 17.18
CA PHE A 203 -3.41 -7.52 17.44
C PHE A 203 -4.90 -7.20 17.30
N ASP A 204 -5.40 -6.24 18.08
CA ASP A 204 -6.68 -5.60 17.78
C ASP A 204 -6.55 -4.82 16.46
N ARG A 205 -7.50 -5.03 15.56
CA ARG A 205 -7.51 -4.47 14.21
C ARG A 205 -8.42 -3.25 14.06
N THR A 206 -9.17 -2.89 15.11
CA THR A 206 -10.21 -1.86 15.04
C THR A 206 -9.63 -0.49 14.68
N ALA A 207 -8.64 -0.02 15.43
CA ALA A 207 -8.02 1.28 15.17
C ALA A 207 -7.28 1.30 13.81
N TRP A 208 -6.61 0.20 13.45
CA TRP A 208 -5.93 0.06 12.18
C TRP A 208 -6.90 0.10 10.98
N LEU A 209 -8.03 -0.62 11.04
CA LEU A 209 -9.06 -0.58 9.99
C LEU A 209 -9.64 0.83 9.84
N SER A 210 -9.93 1.49 10.97
CA SER A 210 -10.40 2.88 10.96
C SER A 210 -9.38 3.81 10.30
N SER A 211 -8.07 3.62 10.54
CA SER A 211 -7.01 4.40 9.92
C SER A 211 -6.90 4.17 8.41
N LEU A 212 -7.10 2.94 7.94
CA LEU A 212 -7.15 2.63 6.51
C LEU A 212 -8.38 3.26 5.85
N ALA A 213 -9.55 3.20 6.49
CA ALA A 213 -10.77 3.86 6.01
C ALA A 213 -10.60 5.38 5.92
N ALA A 214 -9.90 6.00 6.89
CA ALA A 214 -9.57 7.42 6.88
C ALA A 214 -8.59 7.79 5.75
N SER A 215 -7.87 6.83 5.20
CA SER A 215 -6.87 7.02 4.13
C SER A 215 -7.44 6.85 2.73
N GLU A 216 -8.68 6.40 2.61
CA GLU A 216 -9.40 6.29 1.33
C GLU A 216 -10.29 7.51 1.10
N TRP A 217 -10.35 7.97 -0.13
CA TRP A 217 -11.14 9.11 -0.55
C TRP A 217 -12.01 8.75 -1.73
N HIS A 218 -13.31 9.02 -1.59
CA HIS A 218 -14.22 8.93 -2.72
C HIS A 218 -13.94 10.07 -3.71
N LYS A 219 -14.22 9.84 -4.99
CA LYS A 219 -14.02 10.82 -6.06
C LYS A 219 -14.67 12.20 -5.81
N ASP A 220 -15.71 12.23 -4.99
CA ASP A 220 -16.46 13.47 -4.66
C ASP A 220 -15.94 14.14 -3.37
N GLU A 221 -14.87 13.61 -2.76
CA GLU A 221 -14.24 14.12 -1.54
C GLU A 221 -12.82 14.67 -1.78
N MET A 222 -12.49 15.00 -3.03
CA MET A 222 -11.13 15.45 -3.39
C MET A 222 -10.75 16.80 -2.78
N ASP A 223 -11.72 17.65 -2.43
CA ASP A 223 -11.53 18.85 -1.64
C ASP A 223 -10.97 18.54 -0.25
N LYS A 224 -11.65 17.68 0.51
CA LYS A 224 -11.24 17.23 1.85
C LYS A 224 -9.91 16.48 1.80
N CYS A 225 -9.73 15.65 0.77
CA CYS A 225 -8.47 14.98 0.52
C CYS A 225 -7.31 15.98 0.35
N TRP A 226 -7.52 17.02 -0.44
CA TRP A 226 -6.51 18.04 -0.67
C TRP A 226 -6.18 18.85 0.60
N ASP A 227 -7.20 19.23 1.38
CA ASP A 227 -6.99 19.95 2.63
C ASP A 227 -6.11 19.17 3.61
N ARG A 228 -6.25 17.85 3.62
CA ARG A 228 -5.39 16.99 4.40
C ARG A 228 -3.97 16.86 3.85
N LEU A 229 -3.83 16.67 2.54
CA LEU A 229 -2.51 16.55 1.90
C LEU A 229 -1.66 17.80 2.13
N LYS A 230 -2.26 18.99 2.12
CA LYS A 230 -1.55 20.24 2.44
C LYS A 230 -0.87 20.14 3.80
N GLY A 231 -1.58 19.71 4.85
CA GLY A 231 -1.00 19.59 6.18
C GLY A 231 0.14 18.55 6.27
N GLN A 232 0.13 17.53 5.43
CA GLN A 232 1.25 16.57 5.34
C GLN A 232 2.44 17.14 4.58
N LEU A 233 2.20 17.96 3.56
CA LEU A 233 3.26 18.60 2.78
C LEU A 233 3.92 19.74 3.55
N ASP A 234 3.16 20.54 4.32
CA ASP A 234 3.68 21.61 5.17
C ASP A 234 4.63 21.09 6.27
N GLY A 235 4.51 19.83 6.67
CA GLY A 235 5.44 19.16 7.58
C GLY A 235 6.71 18.59 6.95
N VAL A 236 6.85 18.68 5.62
CA VAL A 236 7.98 18.14 4.85
C VAL A 236 8.95 19.24 4.38
N TYR A 237 8.58 20.52 4.55
CA TYR A 237 9.41 21.71 4.23
C TYR A 237 9.98 22.35 5.50
#